data_478fbd80240ad68433aa1ca9d079e7c3
#
_entry.id   478fbd80240ad68433aa1ca9d079e7c3
#
_cell.length_a   1.000
_cell.length_b   1.000
_cell.length_c   1.000
_cell.angle_alpha   90.00
_cell.angle_beta   90.00
_cell.angle_gamma   90.00
#
_symmetry.space_group_name_H-M   'P 1'
#
loop_
_entity.id
_entity.type
_entity.pdbx_description
1 polymer ?
#
loop_
_entity_poly.entity_id
_entity_poly.type
_entity_poly.pdbx_seq_one_letter_code
_entity_poly.pdbx_strand_id
1 'polypeptide(L)'
;MSRRIPSISACACPSDQSAIRSARCRVKALRSTVTAARPTAQWSLTVALLVGAVSSPVLGRLGDGPRRRVTLLGGLAVVTAGGVVAALAGGLGMLLVGRGLQGVGLGLAPLVMATARDELPQAKVAPMIALLSVSAGAGLGAGYPISGVLAGAWGLAGAYWFGTIVSGLALICVAAVVPPSAGRGDPDRLDRVGAVLLAPALVTTLVAVAEGTQWGWGSPTIIGLLAAGAVLFTVWVVQQLRTENPLVQLRLLRHPSVLSADACALVLGVAMYMMLSGVTEFVQSPRSGGFGFSASAVVAGLVLIPLSFFMLTSSRALPTLVSRTGIRAVLALGCLISALGCGFFAVFHGALWQAFVMTGVLGVGLGTTFAAIPGVIVQAIPARETGSALGFYQVVRFTGFSLGSALAATVLAAHIGDNGQPTVGGYTLVLWISAGFCALAAALAWFLPARSTRLPPAERLAAEETRLVEQTDGDDLSA
;
A
#
# COMPACT_ATOMS: atom_id res chain seq x y z
N MET A 1 -48.56 -10.60 6.45
CA MET A 1 -49.22 -9.97 5.28
C MET A 1 -48.53 -10.45 4.01
N SER A 2 -49.20 -11.37 3.32
CA SER A 2 -48.76 -12.06 2.11
C SER A 2 -48.76 -11.13 0.92
N ARG A 3 -47.64 -10.91 0.23
CA ARG A 3 -47.61 -10.30 -1.10
C ARG A 3 -47.43 -11.41 -2.15
N ARG A 4 -48.50 -11.63 -2.91
CA ARG A 4 -48.60 -12.54 -4.03
C ARG A 4 -47.61 -12.16 -5.14
N ILE A 5 -46.94 -13.16 -5.67
CA ILE A 5 -46.16 -13.13 -6.92
C ILE A 5 -47.16 -13.10 -8.08
N PRO A 6 -47.07 -12.17 -9.04
CA PRO A 6 -47.90 -12.27 -10.24
C PRO A 6 -47.28 -13.26 -11.22
N SER A 7 -48.15 -14.14 -11.72
CA SER A 7 -47.93 -15.17 -12.72
C SER A 7 -47.42 -14.59 -14.05
N ILE A 8 -46.41 -15.26 -14.61
CA ILE A 8 -45.89 -15.01 -15.95
C ILE A 8 -46.95 -15.54 -16.95
N SER A 9 -47.60 -14.66 -17.63
CA SER A 9 -48.41 -15.00 -18.80
C SER A 9 -47.90 -14.25 -20.02
N ALA A 10 -47.60 -15.05 -21.06
CA ALA A 10 -47.53 -14.76 -22.48
C ALA A 10 -46.61 -13.61 -22.98
N CYS A 11 -45.55 -13.99 -23.64
CA CYS A 11 -44.84 -13.16 -24.60
C CYS A 11 -45.75 -12.73 -25.75
N ALA A 12 -46.24 -11.49 -25.68
CA ALA A 12 -46.70 -10.78 -26.84
C ALA A 12 -45.59 -9.82 -27.26
N CYS A 13 -45.13 -9.90 -28.50
CA CYS A 13 -44.16 -8.98 -29.10
C CYS A 13 -44.76 -7.56 -29.15
N PRO A 14 -44.28 -6.56 -28.43
CA PRO A 14 -44.83 -5.23 -28.54
C PRO A 14 -44.13 -4.50 -29.71
N SER A 15 -44.87 -4.26 -30.78
CA SER A 15 -44.55 -3.27 -31.81
C SER A 15 -44.70 -1.83 -31.35
N ASP A 16 -44.61 -1.57 -30.07
CA ASP A 16 -44.87 -0.28 -29.48
C ASP A 16 -43.57 0.49 -29.19
N GLN A 17 -43.33 1.53 -29.99
CA GLN A 17 -42.18 2.43 -29.83
C GLN A 17 -42.12 3.08 -28.43
N SER A 18 -43.22 3.13 -27.69
CA SER A 18 -43.29 3.65 -26.33
C SER A 18 -42.57 2.73 -25.32
N ALA A 19 -42.74 1.42 -25.48
CA ALA A 19 -42.04 0.42 -24.63
C ALA A 19 -40.53 0.41 -24.87
N ILE A 20 -40.10 0.60 -26.12
CA ILE A 20 -38.68 0.73 -26.47
C ILE A 20 -38.07 2.02 -25.91
N ARG A 21 -38.83 3.13 -25.96
CA ARG A 21 -38.41 4.40 -25.34
C ARG A 21 -38.33 4.29 -23.82
N SER A 22 -39.27 3.65 -23.16
CA SER A 22 -39.25 3.45 -21.70
C SER A 22 -38.12 2.55 -21.26
N ALA A 23 -37.80 1.48 -22.02
CA ALA A 23 -36.64 0.62 -21.78
C ALA A 23 -35.32 1.39 -21.99
N ARG A 24 -35.18 2.18 -23.04
CA ARG A 24 -34.02 3.05 -23.27
C ARG A 24 -33.88 4.12 -22.19
N CYS A 25 -34.97 4.72 -21.70
CA CYS A 25 -34.93 5.66 -20.56
C CYS A 25 -34.47 4.96 -19.25
N ARG A 26 -34.98 3.76 -18.97
CA ARG A 26 -34.53 2.96 -17.80
C ARG A 26 -33.03 2.55 -17.91
N VAL A 27 -32.60 2.11 -19.09
CA VAL A 27 -31.18 1.79 -19.33
C VAL A 27 -30.30 3.03 -19.21
N LYS A 28 -30.79 4.19 -19.69
CA LYS A 28 -30.07 5.46 -19.57
C LYS A 28 -30.03 5.97 -18.13
N ALA A 29 -31.13 5.81 -17.36
CA ALA A 29 -31.20 6.12 -15.94
C ALA A 29 -30.31 5.16 -15.10
N LEU A 30 -30.30 3.85 -15.42
CA LEU A 30 -29.40 2.88 -14.81
C LEU A 30 -27.94 3.16 -15.16
N ARG A 31 -27.65 3.54 -16.40
CA ARG A 31 -26.28 3.97 -16.78
C ARG A 31 -25.86 5.23 -16.01
N SER A 32 -26.72 6.23 -15.88
CA SER A 32 -26.38 7.47 -15.17
C SER A 32 -26.19 7.24 -13.66
N THR A 33 -26.97 6.36 -13.03
CA THR A 33 -26.75 5.98 -11.62
C THR A 33 -25.49 5.16 -11.42
N VAL A 34 -25.15 4.23 -12.31
CA VAL A 34 -23.91 3.45 -12.25
C VAL A 34 -22.69 4.33 -12.54
N THR A 35 -22.81 5.28 -13.49
CA THR A 35 -21.72 6.22 -13.81
C THR A 35 -21.49 7.23 -12.69
N ALA A 36 -22.53 7.64 -11.97
CA ALA A 36 -22.41 8.52 -10.81
C ALA A 36 -21.91 7.81 -9.55
N ALA A 37 -22.08 6.48 -9.42
CA ALA A 37 -21.61 5.71 -8.26
C ALA A 37 -20.12 5.35 -8.33
N ARG A 38 -19.53 5.29 -9.52
CA ARG A 38 -18.09 4.97 -9.70
C ARG A 38 -17.15 6.01 -9.11
N PRO A 39 -17.31 7.32 -9.36
CA PRO A 39 -16.45 8.35 -8.77
C PRO A 39 -16.51 8.36 -7.24
N THR A 40 -17.69 8.16 -6.67
CA THR A 40 -17.90 8.20 -5.22
C THR A 40 -17.19 7.04 -4.48
N ALA A 41 -17.21 5.84 -5.05
CA ALA A 41 -16.50 4.68 -4.50
C ALA A 41 -14.97 4.86 -4.55
N GLN A 42 -14.45 5.44 -5.64
CA GLN A 42 -13.04 5.72 -5.81
C GLN A 42 -12.53 6.71 -4.76
N TRP A 43 -13.28 7.78 -4.46
CA TRP A 43 -12.92 8.74 -3.42
C TRP A 43 -12.76 8.09 -2.04
N SER A 44 -13.53 7.06 -1.72
CA SER A 44 -13.38 6.36 -0.44
C SER A 44 -12.02 5.66 -0.28
N LEU A 45 -11.45 5.14 -1.36
CA LEU A 45 -10.10 4.56 -1.35
C LEU A 45 -9.03 5.65 -1.36
N THR A 46 -9.21 6.67 -2.20
CA THR A 46 -8.27 7.78 -2.35
C THR A 46 -8.05 8.50 -1.02
N VAL A 47 -9.13 8.85 -0.30
CA VAL A 47 -9.03 9.53 1.01
C VAL A 47 -8.26 8.69 2.02
N ALA A 48 -8.50 7.38 2.10
CA ALA A 48 -7.77 6.52 3.03
C ALA A 48 -6.27 6.45 2.68
N LEU A 49 -5.91 6.34 1.40
CA LEU A 49 -4.51 6.33 0.95
C LEU A 49 -3.83 7.68 1.17
N LEU A 50 -4.52 8.79 0.92
CA LEU A 50 -4.00 10.14 1.17
C LEU A 50 -3.68 10.36 2.65
N VAL A 51 -4.63 10.05 3.53
CA VAL A 51 -4.40 10.16 4.98
C VAL A 51 -3.29 9.22 5.42
N GLY A 52 -3.23 8.01 4.87
CA GLY A 52 -2.15 7.06 5.13
C GLY A 52 -0.78 7.60 4.73
N ALA A 53 -0.66 8.17 3.54
CA ALA A 53 0.59 8.77 3.06
C ALA A 53 1.03 9.95 3.93
N VAL A 54 0.11 10.85 4.30
CA VAL A 54 0.40 12.02 5.14
C VAL A 54 0.74 11.61 6.58
N SER A 55 0.02 10.66 7.15
CA SER A 55 0.22 10.23 8.54
C SER A 55 1.49 9.42 8.73
N SER A 56 1.97 8.70 7.71
CA SER A 56 3.13 7.80 7.83
C SER A 56 4.41 8.46 8.34
N PRO A 57 4.89 9.59 7.79
CA PRO A 57 6.09 10.27 8.30
C PRO A 57 5.88 10.86 9.68
N VAL A 58 4.69 11.39 9.95
CA VAL A 58 4.34 12.00 11.24
C VAL A 58 4.31 10.94 12.34
N LEU A 59 3.60 9.84 12.11
CA LEU A 59 3.54 8.73 13.07
C LEU A 59 4.87 7.99 13.18
N GLY A 60 5.62 7.89 12.08
CA GLY A 60 6.99 7.39 12.09
C GLY A 60 7.88 8.20 13.02
N ARG A 61 7.89 9.53 12.87
CA ARG A 61 8.68 10.44 13.72
C ARG A 61 8.23 10.41 15.19
N LEU A 62 6.94 10.38 15.45
CA LEU A 62 6.41 10.18 16.81
C LEU A 62 6.80 8.82 17.39
N GLY A 63 7.02 7.82 16.53
CA GLY A 63 7.50 6.50 16.88
C GLY A 63 8.95 6.46 17.33
N ASP A 64 9.79 7.39 16.89
CA ASP A 64 11.17 7.52 17.33
C ASP A 64 11.28 8.18 18.73
N GLY A 65 10.18 8.71 19.26
CA GLY A 65 10.11 9.43 20.53
C GLY A 65 9.67 8.58 21.74
N PRO A 66 9.69 9.20 22.96
CA PRO A 66 9.37 8.50 24.20
C PRO A 66 7.88 8.14 24.37
N ARG A 67 6.98 8.75 23.58
CA ARG A 67 5.53 8.55 23.64
C ARG A 67 5.01 7.50 22.66
N ARG A 68 5.88 6.63 22.17
CA ARG A 68 5.59 5.62 21.13
C ARG A 68 4.33 4.79 21.42
N ARG A 69 4.21 4.23 22.64
CA ARG A 69 3.02 3.44 23.04
C ARG A 69 1.74 4.27 22.97
N VAL A 70 1.77 5.51 23.46
CA VAL A 70 0.60 6.41 23.44
C VAL A 70 0.21 6.74 22.00
N THR A 71 1.18 6.99 21.15
CA THR A 71 0.95 7.26 19.72
C THR A 71 0.34 6.04 19.02
N LEU A 72 0.82 4.83 19.32
CA LEU A 72 0.30 3.59 18.74
C LEU A 72 -1.14 3.33 19.19
N LEU A 73 -1.43 3.46 20.49
CA LEU A 73 -2.77 3.29 21.03
C LEU A 73 -3.73 4.36 20.52
N GLY A 74 -3.29 5.62 20.46
CA GLY A 74 -4.07 6.73 19.92
C GLY A 74 -4.40 6.52 18.44
N GLY A 75 -3.41 6.11 17.63
CA GLY A 75 -3.62 5.79 16.22
C GLY A 75 -4.61 4.64 16.01
N LEU A 76 -4.48 3.54 16.77
CA LEU A 76 -5.43 2.43 16.72
C LEU A 76 -6.84 2.82 17.19
N ALA A 77 -6.95 3.68 18.22
CA ALA A 77 -8.23 4.20 18.66
C ALA A 77 -8.90 5.05 17.58
N VAL A 78 -8.14 5.89 16.88
CA VAL A 78 -8.63 6.69 15.72
C VAL A 78 -9.11 5.78 14.59
N VAL A 79 -8.36 4.72 14.26
CA VAL A 79 -8.74 3.73 13.23
C VAL A 79 -10.04 3.02 13.61
N THR A 80 -10.15 2.59 14.87
CA THR A 80 -11.35 1.92 15.38
C THR A 80 -12.56 2.84 15.36
N ALA A 81 -12.42 4.09 15.82
CA ALA A 81 -13.46 5.11 15.73
C ALA A 81 -13.86 5.39 14.26
N GLY A 82 -12.88 5.46 13.35
CA GLY A 82 -13.12 5.59 11.91
C GLY A 82 -13.92 4.42 11.35
N GLY A 83 -13.67 3.21 11.83
CA GLY A 83 -14.44 2.02 11.47
C GLY A 83 -15.91 2.11 11.92
N VAL A 84 -16.17 2.54 13.16
CA VAL A 84 -17.52 2.80 13.67
C VAL A 84 -18.24 3.86 12.84
N VAL A 85 -17.58 4.99 12.55
CA VAL A 85 -18.14 6.07 11.72
C VAL A 85 -18.49 5.57 10.31
N ALA A 86 -17.60 4.78 9.70
CA ALA A 86 -17.85 4.20 8.37
C ALA A 86 -18.97 3.17 8.38
N ALA A 87 -19.09 2.35 9.42
CA ALA A 87 -20.13 1.33 9.58
C ALA A 87 -21.54 1.95 9.79
N LEU A 88 -21.59 3.10 10.48
CA LEU A 88 -22.82 3.84 10.75
C LEU A 88 -23.13 4.90 9.68
N ALA A 89 -22.34 4.97 8.59
CA ALA A 89 -22.46 6.01 7.59
C ALA A 89 -23.82 5.97 6.86
N GLY A 90 -24.65 6.98 7.06
CA GLY A 90 -25.89 7.20 6.33
C GLY A 90 -25.72 7.94 4.99
N GLY A 91 -24.50 8.35 4.65
CA GLY A 91 -24.19 9.08 3.42
C GLY A 91 -22.71 9.14 3.11
N LEU A 92 -22.37 9.61 1.89
CA LEU A 92 -21.00 9.62 1.39
C LEU A 92 -20.06 10.43 2.28
N GLY A 93 -20.47 11.62 2.74
CA GLY A 93 -19.60 12.48 3.56
C GLY A 93 -19.15 11.80 4.85
N MET A 94 -20.06 11.16 5.57
CA MET A 94 -19.74 10.41 6.79
C MET A 94 -18.85 9.21 6.49
N LEU A 95 -19.09 8.52 5.36
CA LEU A 95 -18.23 7.42 4.91
C LEU A 95 -16.80 7.91 4.64
N LEU A 96 -16.64 9.03 3.94
CA LEU A 96 -15.31 9.61 3.64
C LEU A 96 -14.56 10.01 4.91
N VAL A 97 -15.25 10.57 5.91
CA VAL A 97 -14.65 10.87 7.23
C VAL A 97 -14.18 9.59 7.90
N GLY A 98 -15.03 8.55 7.96
CA GLY A 98 -14.66 7.25 8.53
C GLY A 98 -13.45 6.63 7.81
N ARG A 99 -13.43 6.69 6.48
CA ARG A 99 -12.32 6.20 5.65
C ARG A 99 -11.03 7.00 5.86
N GLY A 100 -11.15 8.32 6.01
CA GLY A 100 -10.00 9.16 6.37
C GLY A 100 -9.40 8.76 7.71
N LEU A 101 -10.21 8.58 8.74
CA LEU A 101 -9.74 8.11 10.05
C LEU A 101 -9.10 6.72 9.98
N GLN A 102 -9.68 5.80 9.20
CA GLN A 102 -9.08 4.49 8.95
C GLN A 102 -7.72 4.58 8.22
N GLY A 103 -7.54 5.58 7.36
CA GLY A 103 -6.28 5.83 6.65
C GLY A 103 -5.08 6.01 7.60
N VAL A 104 -5.29 6.54 8.80
CA VAL A 104 -4.25 6.66 9.84
C VAL A 104 -3.61 5.31 10.15
N GLY A 105 -4.36 4.20 10.03
CA GLY A 105 -3.85 2.84 10.23
C GLY A 105 -2.70 2.46 9.29
N LEU A 106 -2.72 2.96 8.06
CA LEU A 106 -1.63 2.74 7.11
C LEU A 106 -0.33 3.42 7.57
N GLY A 107 -0.44 4.54 8.28
CA GLY A 107 0.68 5.27 8.87
C GLY A 107 1.25 4.62 10.14
N LEU A 108 0.58 3.64 10.74
CA LEU A 108 1.08 2.96 11.95
C LEU A 108 2.19 1.94 11.64
N ALA A 109 2.31 1.46 10.41
CA ALA A 109 3.30 0.43 10.06
C ALA A 109 4.75 0.83 10.40
N PRO A 110 5.26 2.04 10.09
CA PRO A 110 6.59 2.48 10.49
C PRO A 110 6.79 2.49 12.00
N LEU A 111 5.77 2.94 12.74
CA LEU A 111 5.77 3.00 14.20
C LEU A 111 5.89 1.59 14.82
N VAL A 112 5.14 0.61 14.29
CA VAL A 112 5.20 -0.78 14.75
C VAL A 112 6.57 -1.39 14.43
N MET A 113 7.13 -1.11 13.25
CA MET A 113 8.48 -1.59 12.86
C MET A 113 9.58 -0.97 13.73
N ALA A 114 9.48 0.33 14.05
CA ALA A 114 10.41 0.98 14.99
C ALA A 114 10.30 0.38 16.40
N THR A 115 9.08 0.10 16.87
CA THR A 115 8.86 -0.60 18.15
C THR A 115 9.49 -1.99 18.14
N ALA A 116 9.32 -2.76 17.07
CA ALA A 116 9.93 -4.10 16.96
C ALA A 116 11.47 -4.04 16.97
N ARG A 117 12.08 -3.00 16.39
CA ARG A 117 13.53 -2.81 16.41
C ARG A 117 14.08 -2.58 17.81
N ASP A 118 13.37 -1.83 18.65
CA ASP A 118 13.86 -1.43 19.96
C ASP A 118 13.54 -2.45 21.08
N GLU A 119 12.41 -3.16 20.95
CA GLU A 119 11.95 -4.09 22.02
C GLU A 119 12.41 -5.54 21.80
N LEU A 120 12.85 -5.89 20.58
CA LEU A 120 13.23 -7.26 20.26
C LEU A 120 14.75 -7.46 20.30
N PRO A 121 15.23 -8.66 20.71
CA PRO A 121 16.63 -9.05 20.56
C PRO A 121 17.08 -8.92 19.11
N GLN A 122 18.31 -8.45 18.87
CA GLN A 122 18.87 -8.15 17.54
C GLN A 122 18.64 -9.27 16.51
N ALA A 123 18.76 -10.53 16.92
CA ALA A 123 18.55 -11.69 16.03
C ALA A 123 17.10 -11.81 15.51
N LYS A 124 16.10 -11.23 16.22
CA LYS A 124 14.69 -11.30 15.87
C LYS A 124 14.18 -10.05 15.12
N VAL A 125 14.93 -8.96 15.12
CA VAL A 125 14.53 -7.69 14.51
C VAL A 125 14.26 -7.83 13.01
N ALA A 126 15.23 -8.33 12.25
CA ALA A 126 15.11 -8.44 10.79
C ALA A 126 13.94 -9.35 10.34
N PRO A 127 13.77 -10.57 10.90
CA PRO A 127 12.61 -11.41 10.58
C PRO A 127 11.26 -10.75 10.93
N MET A 128 11.20 -10.04 12.06
CA MET A 128 9.97 -9.37 12.47
C MET A 128 9.60 -8.19 11.57
N ILE A 129 10.58 -7.34 11.22
CA ILE A 129 10.37 -6.24 10.27
C ILE A 129 9.92 -6.77 8.91
N ALA A 130 10.52 -7.86 8.43
CA ALA A 130 10.11 -8.54 7.21
C ALA A 130 8.65 -8.99 7.27
N LEU A 131 8.24 -9.66 8.35
CA LEU A 131 6.87 -10.10 8.57
C LEU A 131 5.88 -8.93 8.64
N LEU A 132 6.22 -7.88 9.39
CA LEU A 132 5.39 -6.67 9.51
C LEU A 132 5.20 -5.96 8.17
N SER A 133 6.25 -5.90 7.35
CA SER A 133 6.18 -5.27 6.03
C SER A 133 5.22 -5.97 5.09
N VAL A 134 5.20 -7.30 5.07
CA VAL A 134 4.34 -8.07 4.19
C VAL A 134 2.92 -8.28 4.73
N SER A 135 2.72 -8.12 6.04
CA SER A 135 1.41 -8.33 6.67
C SER A 135 0.33 -7.39 6.10
N ALA A 136 0.71 -6.15 5.73
CA ALA A 136 -0.18 -5.21 5.07
C ALA A 136 -0.66 -5.71 3.71
N GLY A 137 0.25 -6.26 2.89
CA GLY A 137 -0.10 -6.85 1.59
C GLY A 137 -0.91 -8.15 1.72
N ALA A 138 -0.56 -8.98 2.71
CA ALA A 138 -1.32 -10.18 3.02
C ALA A 138 -2.73 -9.86 3.52
N GLY A 139 -2.87 -8.79 4.32
CA GLY A 139 -4.17 -8.29 4.76
C GLY A 139 -5.06 -7.84 3.60
N LEU A 140 -4.47 -7.27 2.54
CA LEU A 140 -5.18 -6.92 1.32
C LEU A 140 -5.85 -8.16 0.69
N GLY A 141 -5.10 -9.21 0.39
CA GLY A 141 -5.64 -10.38 -0.29
C GLY A 141 -6.63 -11.19 0.57
N ALA A 142 -6.48 -11.24 1.90
CA ALA A 142 -7.45 -11.87 2.79
C ALA A 142 -8.69 -10.97 3.01
N GLY A 143 -8.49 -9.66 3.07
CA GLY A 143 -9.55 -8.68 3.32
C GLY A 143 -10.59 -8.60 2.21
N TYR A 144 -10.18 -8.69 0.95
CA TYR A 144 -11.08 -8.61 -0.20
C TYR A 144 -12.18 -9.68 -0.20
N PRO A 145 -11.89 -11.00 -0.12
CA PRO A 145 -12.93 -12.02 -0.10
C PRO A 145 -13.78 -11.95 1.17
N ILE A 146 -13.18 -11.71 2.34
CA ILE A 146 -13.92 -11.60 3.60
C ILE A 146 -14.90 -10.44 3.54
N SER A 147 -14.45 -9.25 3.12
CA SER A 147 -15.33 -8.08 2.99
C SER A 147 -16.39 -8.27 1.91
N GLY A 148 -16.07 -9.00 0.82
CA GLY A 148 -17.03 -9.34 -0.22
C GLY A 148 -18.15 -10.24 0.28
N VAL A 149 -17.83 -11.28 1.04
CA VAL A 149 -18.83 -12.19 1.66
C VAL A 149 -19.68 -11.42 2.70
N LEU A 150 -19.05 -10.64 3.57
CA LEU A 150 -19.74 -9.88 4.60
C LEU A 150 -20.65 -8.80 4.00
N ALA A 151 -20.18 -8.12 2.94
CA ALA A 151 -20.98 -7.15 2.22
C ALA A 151 -22.19 -7.79 1.50
N GLY A 152 -22.03 -9.02 1.03
CA GLY A 152 -23.13 -9.79 0.45
C GLY A 152 -24.17 -10.24 1.48
N ALA A 153 -23.73 -10.61 2.69
CA ALA A 153 -24.62 -11.11 3.75
C ALA A 153 -25.29 -10.00 4.58
N TRP A 154 -24.52 -8.96 4.95
CA TRP A 154 -24.95 -7.89 5.86
C TRP A 154 -24.80 -6.48 5.29
N GLY A 155 -24.65 -6.36 3.98
CA GLY A 155 -24.42 -5.09 3.33
C GLY A 155 -23.03 -4.49 3.63
N LEU A 156 -22.79 -3.31 3.08
CA LEU A 156 -21.50 -2.62 3.22
C LEU A 156 -21.11 -2.34 4.69
N ALA A 157 -22.10 -2.06 5.54
CA ALA A 157 -21.89 -1.86 6.97
C ALA A 157 -21.26 -3.07 7.66
N GLY A 158 -21.64 -4.31 7.26
CA GLY A 158 -21.07 -5.54 7.81
C GLY A 158 -19.57 -5.66 7.59
N ALA A 159 -19.09 -5.28 6.41
CA ALA A 159 -17.66 -5.25 6.12
C ALA A 159 -16.91 -4.22 6.99
N TYR A 160 -17.48 -3.05 7.23
CA TYR A 160 -16.87 -2.03 8.11
C TYR A 160 -16.90 -2.44 9.58
N TRP A 161 -17.97 -3.10 10.05
CA TRP A 161 -18.02 -3.64 11.42
C TRP A 161 -16.94 -4.70 11.65
N PHE A 162 -16.70 -5.57 10.68
CA PHE A 162 -15.60 -6.53 10.77
C PHE A 162 -14.24 -5.84 10.94
N GLY A 163 -13.94 -4.82 10.10
CA GLY A 163 -12.72 -4.03 10.24
C GLY A 163 -12.60 -3.32 11.60
N THR A 164 -13.72 -2.83 12.12
CA THR A 164 -13.80 -2.20 13.46
C THR A 164 -13.48 -3.19 14.58
N ILE A 165 -14.03 -4.40 14.52
CA ILE A 165 -13.76 -5.45 15.51
C ILE A 165 -12.28 -5.84 15.48
N VAL A 166 -11.71 -6.04 14.29
CA VAL A 166 -10.29 -6.40 14.13
C VAL A 166 -9.38 -5.29 14.69
N SER A 167 -9.66 -4.02 14.36
CA SER A 167 -8.86 -2.90 14.87
C SER A 167 -9.04 -2.69 16.38
N GLY A 168 -10.23 -2.92 16.90
CA GLY A 168 -10.51 -2.88 18.35
C GLY A 168 -9.79 -3.99 19.12
N LEU A 169 -9.77 -5.20 18.57
CA LEU A 169 -8.99 -6.31 19.14
C LEU A 169 -7.48 -5.99 19.12
N ALA A 170 -6.99 -5.43 18.01
CA ALA A 170 -5.60 -5.00 17.91
C ALA A 170 -5.27 -3.93 18.96
N LEU A 171 -6.17 -2.96 19.20
CA LEU A 171 -6.02 -1.94 20.23
C LEU A 171 -5.91 -2.57 21.62
N ILE A 172 -6.77 -3.52 21.97
CA ILE A 172 -6.75 -4.24 23.24
C ILE A 172 -5.45 -5.05 23.39
N CYS A 173 -5.06 -5.79 22.35
CA CYS A 173 -3.82 -6.57 22.37
C CYS A 173 -2.59 -5.68 22.58
N VAL A 174 -2.49 -4.56 21.88
CA VAL A 174 -1.38 -3.60 22.02
C VAL A 174 -1.37 -2.97 23.41
N ALA A 175 -2.54 -2.63 23.96
CA ALA A 175 -2.66 -2.09 25.33
C ALA A 175 -2.19 -3.10 26.40
N ALA A 176 -2.43 -4.40 26.17
CA ALA A 176 -2.05 -5.47 27.10
C ALA A 176 -0.57 -5.89 26.98
N VAL A 177 -0.02 -5.90 25.76
CA VAL A 177 1.29 -6.55 25.48
C VAL A 177 2.43 -5.55 25.36
N VAL A 178 2.20 -4.36 24.79
CA VAL A 178 3.28 -3.39 24.58
C VAL A 178 3.58 -2.63 25.88
N PRO A 179 4.81 -2.73 26.41
CA PRO A 179 5.17 -2.05 27.65
C PRO A 179 5.20 -0.52 27.48
N PRO A 180 5.13 0.26 28.58
CA PRO A 180 5.40 1.68 28.54
C PRO A 180 6.81 1.92 27.98
N SER A 181 6.90 2.73 26.93
CA SER A 181 8.20 3.00 26.26
C SER A 181 9.15 3.74 27.19
N ALA A 182 10.30 3.15 27.49
CA ALA A 182 11.43 3.86 28.08
C ALA A 182 12.14 4.62 26.93
N GLY A 183 11.50 5.68 26.45
CA GLY A 183 11.93 6.37 25.24
C GLY A 183 13.30 7.00 25.35
N ARG A 184 14.16 6.74 24.36
CA ARG A 184 15.52 7.29 24.20
C ARG A 184 15.57 8.59 23.38
N GLY A 185 14.44 9.15 22.98
CA GLY A 185 14.36 10.35 22.14
C GLY A 185 14.00 11.61 22.92
N ASP A 186 14.43 12.76 22.42
CA ASP A 186 14.02 14.07 22.94
C ASP A 186 12.50 14.25 22.73
N PRO A 187 11.71 14.51 23.79
CA PRO A 187 10.25 14.50 23.71
C PRO A 187 9.62 15.58 22.83
N ASP A 188 10.36 16.64 22.49
CA ASP A 188 9.71 17.94 22.27
C ASP A 188 9.76 18.54 20.87
N ARG A 189 10.29 17.84 19.84
CA ARG A 189 10.44 18.53 18.55
C ARG A 189 9.94 17.75 17.34
N LEU A 190 8.61 17.54 17.33
CA LEU A 190 7.94 17.26 16.05
C LEU A 190 8.05 18.50 15.17
N ASP A 191 8.64 18.36 13.99
CA ASP A 191 8.63 19.41 12.97
C ASP A 191 7.21 19.61 12.42
N ARG A 192 6.47 20.50 13.13
CA ARG A 192 5.08 20.83 12.75
C ARG A 192 5.02 21.53 11.40
N VAL A 193 6.03 22.35 11.10
CA VAL A 193 6.10 23.09 9.83
C VAL A 193 6.31 22.10 8.68
N GLY A 194 7.25 21.16 8.83
CA GLY A 194 7.46 20.10 7.87
C GLY A 194 6.23 19.23 7.65
N ALA A 195 5.49 18.85 8.71
CA ALA A 195 4.27 18.09 8.60
C ALA A 195 3.15 18.87 7.87
N VAL A 196 2.97 20.17 8.20
CA VAL A 196 1.98 21.04 7.56
C VAL A 196 2.29 21.30 6.08
N LEU A 197 3.57 21.39 5.70
CA LEU A 197 3.97 21.55 4.29
C LEU A 197 3.87 20.24 3.50
N LEU A 198 4.22 19.11 4.10
CA LEU A 198 4.17 17.80 3.43
C LEU A 198 2.73 17.37 3.10
N ALA A 199 1.79 17.65 4.02
CA ALA A 199 0.40 17.25 3.83
C ALA A 199 -0.22 17.82 2.53
N PRO A 200 -0.24 19.14 2.27
CA PRO A 200 -0.78 19.66 1.01
C PRO A 200 0.06 19.27 -0.21
N ALA A 201 1.39 19.11 -0.08
CA ALA A 201 2.24 18.65 -1.17
C ALA A 201 1.83 17.23 -1.63
N LEU A 202 1.62 16.32 -0.69
CA LEU A 202 1.16 14.96 -0.99
C LEU A 202 -0.28 14.95 -1.50
N VAL A 203 -1.19 15.71 -0.85
CA VAL A 203 -2.60 15.75 -1.26
C VAL A 203 -2.74 16.26 -2.68
N THR A 204 -2.14 17.40 -3.03
CA THR A 204 -2.24 17.97 -4.39
C THR A 204 -1.67 17.02 -5.44
N THR A 205 -0.49 16.42 -5.17
CA THR A 205 0.16 15.50 -6.11
C THR A 205 -0.64 14.20 -6.27
N LEU A 206 -1.06 13.57 -5.17
CA LEU A 206 -1.76 12.29 -5.22
C LEU A 206 -3.20 12.44 -5.76
N VAL A 207 -3.88 13.55 -5.48
CA VAL A 207 -5.19 13.86 -6.10
C VAL A 207 -5.04 14.08 -7.61
N ALA A 208 -4.04 14.86 -8.02
CA ALA A 208 -3.78 15.07 -9.45
C ALA A 208 -3.53 13.74 -10.18
N VAL A 209 -2.77 12.83 -9.58
CA VAL A 209 -2.50 11.50 -10.12
C VAL A 209 -3.75 10.63 -10.12
N ALA A 210 -4.53 10.61 -9.04
CA ALA A 210 -5.74 9.78 -8.94
C ALA A 210 -6.84 10.21 -9.91
N GLU A 211 -7.03 11.52 -10.09
CA GLU A 211 -8.10 12.08 -10.91
C GLU A 211 -7.67 12.45 -12.34
N GLY A 212 -6.38 12.30 -12.65
CA GLY A 212 -5.82 12.67 -13.95
C GLY A 212 -6.53 12.06 -15.15
N THR A 213 -6.99 10.81 -15.03
CA THR A 213 -7.73 10.12 -16.09
C THR A 213 -9.16 10.63 -16.23
N GLN A 214 -9.82 11.05 -15.14
CA GLN A 214 -11.20 11.52 -15.15
C GLN A 214 -11.29 13.00 -15.55
N TRP A 215 -10.42 13.85 -14.98
CA TRP A 215 -10.42 15.28 -15.27
C TRP A 215 -9.60 15.64 -16.51
N GLY A 216 -8.88 14.67 -17.06
CA GLY A 216 -7.98 14.84 -18.22
C GLY A 216 -6.60 15.34 -17.82
N TRP A 217 -5.57 14.59 -18.21
CA TRP A 217 -4.17 14.92 -17.90
C TRP A 217 -3.73 16.31 -18.41
N GLY A 218 -4.34 16.80 -19.50
CA GLY A 218 -4.10 18.14 -20.06
C GLY A 218 -4.98 19.24 -19.46
N SER A 219 -5.83 18.96 -18.49
CA SER A 219 -6.72 20.00 -17.92
C SER A 219 -5.94 21.00 -17.07
N PRO A 220 -6.34 22.28 -17.07
CA PRO A 220 -5.68 23.31 -16.25
C PRO A 220 -5.70 22.96 -14.76
N THR A 221 -6.72 22.25 -14.29
CA THR A 221 -6.85 21.80 -12.89
C THR A 221 -5.76 20.78 -12.54
N ILE A 222 -5.53 19.75 -13.36
CA ILE A 222 -4.50 18.74 -13.12
C ILE A 222 -3.11 19.36 -13.22
N ILE A 223 -2.86 20.17 -14.25
CA ILE A 223 -1.58 20.87 -14.41
C ILE A 223 -1.33 21.80 -13.21
N GLY A 224 -2.35 22.55 -12.78
CA GLY A 224 -2.26 23.43 -11.61
C GLY A 224 -1.98 22.67 -10.32
N LEU A 225 -2.64 21.52 -10.09
CA LEU A 225 -2.38 20.67 -8.92
C LEU A 225 -0.97 20.08 -8.94
N LEU A 226 -0.48 19.60 -10.09
CA LEU A 226 0.89 19.08 -10.22
C LEU A 226 1.94 20.19 -10.01
N ALA A 227 1.71 21.38 -10.57
CA ALA A 227 2.60 22.52 -10.37
C ALA A 227 2.61 22.98 -8.88
N ALA A 228 1.43 23.07 -8.25
CA ALA A 228 1.33 23.39 -6.83
C ALA A 228 2.01 22.32 -5.97
N GLY A 229 1.79 21.04 -6.28
CA GLY A 229 2.45 19.93 -5.61
C GLY A 229 3.97 20.00 -5.73
N ALA A 230 4.50 20.25 -6.93
CA ALA A 230 5.94 20.40 -7.15
C ALA A 230 6.54 21.58 -6.37
N VAL A 231 5.86 22.73 -6.36
CA VAL A 231 6.30 23.92 -5.58
C VAL A 231 6.30 23.60 -4.08
N LEU A 232 5.19 23.06 -3.57
CA LEU A 232 5.07 22.70 -2.15
C LEU A 232 6.10 21.65 -1.74
N PHE A 233 6.36 20.66 -2.58
CA PHE A 233 7.38 19.63 -2.32
C PHE A 233 8.79 20.25 -2.31
N THR A 234 9.07 21.18 -3.21
CA THR A 234 10.35 21.90 -3.25
C THR A 234 10.54 22.75 -1.98
N VAL A 235 9.51 23.50 -1.58
CA VAL A 235 9.53 24.30 -0.33
C VAL A 235 9.74 23.39 0.88
N TRP A 236 9.04 22.25 0.91
CA TRP A 236 9.19 21.25 1.97
C TRP A 236 10.63 20.68 2.03
N VAL A 237 11.21 20.29 0.90
CA VAL A 237 12.59 19.79 0.83
C VAL A 237 13.59 20.85 1.35
N VAL A 238 13.44 22.10 0.93
CA VAL A 238 14.32 23.20 1.39
C VAL A 238 14.17 23.41 2.89
N GLN A 239 12.95 23.39 3.40
CA GLN A 239 12.68 23.49 4.83
C GLN A 239 13.30 22.34 5.62
N GLN A 240 13.12 21.07 5.16
CA GLN A 240 13.71 19.89 5.82
C GLN A 240 15.24 19.93 5.86
N LEU A 241 15.89 20.46 4.83
CA LEU A 241 17.35 20.59 4.77
C LEU A 241 17.90 21.67 5.70
N ARG A 242 17.06 22.66 6.06
CA ARG A 242 17.43 23.79 6.94
C ARG A 242 17.06 23.57 8.41
N THR A 243 16.16 22.65 8.70
CA THR A 243 15.68 22.37 10.06
C THR A 243 16.65 21.46 10.80
N GLU A 244 16.95 21.74 12.06
CA GLU A 244 17.83 20.93 12.91
C GLU A 244 17.22 19.56 13.24
N ASN A 245 15.91 19.53 13.53
CA ASN A 245 15.16 18.31 13.81
C ASN A 245 14.05 18.10 12.77
N PRO A 246 14.41 17.72 11.52
CA PRO A 246 13.45 17.58 10.44
C PRO A 246 12.49 16.40 10.68
N LEU A 247 11.28 16.46 10.07
CA LEU A 247 10.32 15.38 10.07
C LEU A 247 10.91 14.12 9.41
N VAL A 248 11.64 14.32 8.33
CA VAL A 248 12.36 13.28 7.58
C VAL A 248 13.79 13.74 7.36
N GLN A 249 14.76 12.95 7.81
CA GLN A 249 16.17 13.26 7.61
C GLN A 249 16.61 12.97 6.16
N LEU A 250 16.35 13.93 5.26
CA LEU A 250 16.67 13.79 3.82
C LEU A 250 18.16 13.52 3.56
N ARG A 251 19.05 13.88 4.50
CA ARG A 251 20.49 13.57 4.38
C ARG A 251 20.75 12.08 4.48
N LEU A 252 20.00 11.33 5.30
CA LEU A 252 20.11 9.87 5.41
C LEU A 252 19.55 9.17 4.17
N LEU A 253 18.55 9.77 3.52
CA LEU A 253 17.99 9.24 2.28
C LEU A 253 18.96 9.31 1.09
N ARG A 254 19.99 10.15 1.17
CA ARG A 254 21.09 10.19 0.18
C ARG A 254 22.03 8.98 0.29
N HIS A 255 21.92 8.19 1.36
CA HIS A 255 22.71 6.95 1.45
C HIS A 255 22.32 6.02 0.28
N PRO A 256 23.29 5.55 -0.52
CA PRO A 256 23.00 4.81 -1.76
C PRO A 256 22.10 3.60 -1.56
N SER A 257 22.21 2.91 -0.41
CA SER A 257 21.36 1.76 -0.09
C SER A 257 19.91 2.16 0.20
N VAL A 258 19.68 3.31 0.84
CA VAL A 258 18.34 3.83 1.13
C VAL A 258 17.68 4.33 -0.15
N LEU A 259 18.40 5.14 -0.92
CA LEU A 259 17.90 5.69 -2.18
C LEU A 259 17.49 4.59 -3.17
N SER A 260 18.33 3.57 -3.33
CA SER A 260 18.02 2.46 -4.22
C SER A 260 16.90 1.56 -3.70
N ALA A 261 16.79 1.38 -2.38
CA ALA A 261 15.68 0.67 -1.74
C ALA A 261 14.34 1.40 -1.96
N ASP A 262 14.32 2.73 -1.77
CA ASP A 262 13.14 3.57 -2.00
C ASP A 262 12.77 3.63 -3.49
N ALA A 263 13.74 3.76 -4.39
CA ALA A 263 13.51 3.70 -5.83
C ALA A 263 12.91 2.35 -6.26
N CYS A 264 13.45 1.24 -5.72
CA CYS A 264 12.90 -0.09 -5.95
C CYS A 264 11.46 -0.20 -5.41
N ALA A 265 11.18 0.36 -4.22
CA ALA A 265 9.84 0.36 -3.62
C ALA A 265 8.82 1.16 -4.45
N LEU A 266 9.22 2.31 -4.99
CA LEU A 266 8.39 3.12 -5.89
C LEU A 266 8.00 2.32 -7.13
N VAL A 267 8.99 1.80 -7.83
CA VAL A 267 8.81 1.08 -9.10
C VAL A 267 7.98 -0.20 -8.90
N LEU A 268 8.26 -0.97 -7.85
CA LEU A 268 7.45 -2.13 -7.48
C LEU A 268 6.04 -1.76 -7.03
N GLY A 269 5.88 -0.64 -6.35
CA GLY A 269 4.58 -0.11 -5.98
C GLY A 269 3.71 0.16 -7.21
N VAL A 270 4.29 0.80 -8.23
CA VAL A 270 3.63 1.00 -9.54
C VAL A 270 3.21 -0.32 -10.16
N ALA A 271 4.15 -1.28 -10.28
CA ALA A 271 3.89 -2.58 -10.87
C ALA A 271 2.78 -3.35 -10.13
N MET A 272 2.87 -3.41 -8.81
CA MET A 272 1.93 -4.14 -7.97
C MET A 272 0.49 -3.62 -8.14
N TYR A 273 0.31 -2.30 -8.04
CA TYR A 273 -1.05 -1.75 -8.07
C TYR A 273 -1.65 -1.75 -9.48
N MET A 274 -0.81 -1.54 -10.49
CA MET A 274 -1.19 -1.65 -11.90
C MET A 274 -1.68 -3.06 -12.22
N MET A 275 -0.96 -4.09 -11.79
CA MET A 275 -1.34 -5.49 -11.93
C MET A 275 -2.61 -5.83 -11.14
N LEU A 276 -2.68 -5.38 -9.87
CA LEU A 276 -3.82 -5.65 -8.99
C LEU A 276 -5.12 -5.12 -9.60
N SER A 277 -5.12 -3.88 -10.10
CA SER A 277 -6.26 -3.30 -10.82
C SER A 277 -6.59 -4.08 -12.09
N GLY A 278 -5.59 -4.38 -12.92
CA GLY A 278 -5.78 -5.09 -14.17
C GLY A 278 -6.39 -6.49 -13.99
N VAL A 279 -5.89 -7.28 -13.04
CA VAL A 279 -6.40 -8.64 -12.79
C VAL A 279 -7.80 -8.63 -12.20
N THR A 280 -8.06 -7.78 -11.22
CA THR A 280 -9.39 -7.73 -10.58
C THR A 280 -10.47 -7.27 -11.55
N GLU A 281 -10.18 -6.33 -12.44
CA GLU A 281 -11.10 -5.91 -13.51
C GLU A 281 -11.23 -6.98 -14.59
N PHE A 282 -10.14 -7.60 -15.03
CA PHE A 282 -10.15 -8.66 -16.04
C PHE A 282 -11.04 -9.83 -15.60
N VAL A 283 -10.88 -10.31 -14.36
CA VAL A 283 -11.64 -11.45 -13.81
C VAL A 283 -13.14 -11.13 -13.74
N GLN A 284 -13.52 -9.89 -13.49
CA GLN A 284 -14.90 -9.43 -13.43
C GLN A 284 -15.48 -9.06 -14.80
N SER A 285 -14.65 -8.89 -15.82
CA SER A 285 -15.09 -8.50 -17.17
C SER A 285 -16.07 -9.51 -17.77
N PRO A 286 -17.13 -9.03 -18.48
CA PRO A 286 -18.12 -9.90 -19.11
C PRO A 286 -17.52 -10.77 -20.21
N ARG A 287 -17.90 -12.05 -20.26
CA ARG A 287 -17.51 -12.96 -21.36
C ARG A 287 -18.03 -12.58 -22.74
N SER A 288 -19.01 -11.68 -22.80
CA SER A 288 -19.57 -11.19 -24.06
C SER A 288 -18.53 -10.49 -24.96
N GLY A 289 -17.42 -10.03 -24.40
CA GLY A 289 -16.29 -9.46 -25.14
C GLY A 289 -15.28 -10.49 -25.66
N GLY A 290 -15.54 -11.79 -25.54
CA GLY A 290 -14.61 -12.86 -25.94
C GLY A 290 -13.49 -13.12 -24.94
N PHE A 291 -13.50 -12.46 -23.80
CA PHE A 291 -12.53 -12.59 -22.71
C PHE A 291 -13.19 -12.31 -21.35
N GLY A 292 -12.41 -12.44 -20.27
CA GLY A 292 -12.95 -12.27 -18.91
C GLY A 292 -13.70 -13.49 -18.43
N PHE A 293 -14.10 -13.50 -17.14
CA PHE A 293 -14.73 -14.66 -16.53
C PHE A 293 -16.13 -14.37 -15.99
N SER A 294 -16.64 -13.13 -16.12
CA SER A 294 -17.91 -12.67 -15.52
C SER A 294 -18.01 -13.02 -14.04
N ALA A 295 -16.87 -13.03 -13.34
CA ALA A 295 -16.80 -13.45 -11.96
C ALA A 295 -17.38 -12.40 -11.01
N SER A 296 -17.95 -12.87 -9.89
CA SER A 296 -18.41 -11.98 -8.83
C SER A 296 -17.23 -11.31 -8.11
N ALA A 297 -17.49 -10.22 -7.39
CA ALA A 297 -16.49 -9.56 -6.57
C ALA A 297 -15.85 -10.51 -5.52
N VAL A 298 -16.61 -11.50 -5.03
CA VAL A 298 -16.10 -12.54 -4.12
C VAL A 298 -15.04 -13.40 -4.81
N VAL A 299 -15.30 -13.86 -6.03
CA VAL A 299 -14.35 -14.68 -6.81
C VAL A 299 -13.11 -13.86 -7.17
N ALA A 300 -13.27 -12.60 -7.56
CA ALA A 300 -12.14 -11.68 -7.79
C ALA A 300 -11.28 -11.50 -6.52
N GLY A 301 -11.92 -11.44 -5.35
CA GLY A 301 -11.23 -11.45 -4.05
C GLY A 301 -10.50 -12.79 -3.77
N LEU A 302 -11.13 -13.93 -4.06
CA LEU A 302 -10.52 -15.26 -3.88
C LEU A 302 -9.26 -15.44 -4.72
N VAL A 303 -9.19 -14.84 -5.91
CA VAL A 303 -8.00 -14.83 -6.76
C VAL A 303 -6.79 -14.19 -6.07
N LEU A 304 -6.99 -13.33 -5.07
CA LEU A 304 -5.92 -12.68 -4.31
C LEU A 304 -5.45 -13.49 -3.09
N ILE A 305 -6.13 -14.58 -2.72
CA ILE A 305 -5.71 -15.43 -1.58
C ILE A 305 -4.31 -16.03 -1.78
N PRO A 306 -3.96 -16.60 -2.95
CA PRO A 306 -2.61 -17.11 -3.18
C PRO A 306 -1.54 -16.02 -3.04
N LEU A 307 -1.83 -14.79 -3.49
CA LEU A 307 -0.93 -13.65 -3.29
C LEU A 307 -0.58 -13.49 -1.80
N SER A 308 -1.60 -13.43 -0.94
CA SER A 308 -1.41 -13.25 0.51
C SER A 308 -0.70 -14.42 1.17
N PHE A 309 -1.10 -15.63 0.82
CA PHE A 309 -0.51 -16.86 1.39
C PHE A 309 0.97 -16.96 1.05
N PHE A 310 1.33 -16.84 -0.22
CA PHE A 310 2.72 -16.93 -0.65
C PHE A 310 3.54 -15.70 -0.24
N MET A 311 2.95 -14.53 -0.09
CA MET A 311 3.62 -13.36 0.43
C MET A 311 4.05 -13.54 1.88
N LEU A 312 3.20 -14.13 2.73
CA LEU A 312 3.54 -14.43 4.13
C LEU A 312 4.55 -15.58 4.24
N THR A 313 4.38 -16.64 3.46
CA THR A 313 5.27 -17.80 3.53
C THR A 313 6.66 -17.50 2.99
N SER A 314 6.77 -16.75 1.89
CA SER A 314 8.06 -16.36 1.30
C SER A 314 8.84 -15.41 2.22
N SER A 315 8.16 -14.55 2.98
CA SER A 315 8.84 -13.67 3.95
C SER A 315 9.55 -14.44 5.06
N ARG A 316 9.05 -15.62 5.45
CA ARG A 316 9.72 -16.49 6.42
C ARG A 316 11.00 -17.12 5.89
N ALA A 317 11.08 -17.35 4.58
CA ALA A 317 12.27 -17.88 3.94
C ALA A 317 13.38 -16.81 3.73
N LEU A 318 13.03 -15.52 3.90
CA LEU A 318 13.92 -14.39 3.61
C LEU A 318 15.28 -14.49 4.34
N PRO A 319 15.37 -14.75 5.67
CA PRO A 319 16.66 -14.79 6.35
C PRO A 319 17.58 -15.87 5.76
N THR A 320 17.04 -17.04 5.45
CA THR A 320 17.79 -18.16 4.85
C THR A 320 18.22 -17.85 3.42
N LEU A 321 17.34 -17.19 2.65
CA LEU A 321 17.67 -16.77 1.28
C LEU A 321 18.81 -15.73 1.30
N VAL A 322 18.69 -14.71 2.12
CA VAL A 322 19.67 -13.63 2.23
C VAL A 322 21.04 -14.16 2.70
N SER A 323 21.06 -15.10 3.66
CA SER A 323 22.32 -15.70 4.13
C SER A 323 23.03 -16.53 3.05
N ARG A 324 22.29 -17.11 2.10
CA ARG A 324 22.85 -17.95 1.03
C ARG A 324 23.24 -17.17 -0.22
N THR A 325 22.41 -16.22 -0.65
CA THR A 325 22.57 -15.53 -1.95
C THR A 325 22.87 -14.03 -1.84
N GLY A 326 22.70 -13.47 -0.65
CA GLY A 326 22.85 -12.05 -0.40
C GLY A 326 21.58 -11.23 -0.76
N ILE A 327 21.44 -10.06 -0.15
CA ILE A 327 20.25 -9.23 -0.23
C ILE A 327 19.93 -8.75 -1.65
N ARG A 328 20.94 -8.46 -2.47
CA ARG A 328 20.79 -8.02 -3.87
C ARG A 328 20.14 -9.08 -4.73
N ALA A 329 20.67 -10.31 -4.65
CA ALA A 329 20.18 -11.43 -5.42
C ALA A 329 18.73 -11.75 -5.04
N VAL A 330 18.40 -11.69 -3.74
CA VAL A 330 17.04 -11.93 -3.25
C VAL A 330 16.08 -10.86 -3.78
N LEU A 331 16.43 -9.58 -3.75
CA LEU A 331 15.62 -8.49 -4.28
C LEU A 331 15.44 -8.63 -5.80
N ALA A 332 16.52 -8.84 -6.54
CA ALA A 332 16.46 -9.00 -7.99
C ALA A 332 15.63 -10.22 -8.42
N LEU A 333 15.84 -11.37 -7.76
CA LEU A 333 15.07 -12.59 -8.02
C LEU A 333 13.59 -12.40 -7.69
N GLY A 334 13.24 -11.76 -6.56
CA GLY A 334 11.86 -11.48 -6.21
C GLY A 334 11.16 -10.59 -7.26
N CYS A 335 11.85 -9.57 -7.75
CA CYS A 335 11.36 -8.72 -8.83
C CYS A 335 11.19 -9.50 -10.15
N LEU A 336 12.15 -10.36 -10.52
CA LEU A 336 12.07 -11.20 -11.72
C LEU A 336 10.94 -12.21 -11.63
N ILE A 337 10.75 -12.87 -10.48
CA ILE A 337 9.61 -13.76 -10.24
C ILE A 337 8.29 -13.02 -10.45
N SER A 338 8.20 -11.78 -9.95
CA SER A 338 7.02 -10.93 -10.16
C SER A 338 6.82 -10.59 -11.64
N ALA A 339 7.89 -10.26 -12.37
CA ALA A 339 7.84 -10.02 -13.81
C ALA A 339 7.34 -11.26 -14.59
N LEU A 340 7.84 -12.44 -14.25
CA LEU A 340 7.41 -13.71 -14.83
C LEU A 340 5.94 -14.00 -14.56
N GLY A 341 5.44 -13.74 -13.35
CA GLY A 341 4.02 -13.87 -13.03
C GLY A 341 3.13 -12.98 -13.88
N CYS A 342 3.49 -11.71 -14.05
CA CYS A 342 2.78 -10.77 -14.93
C CYS A 342 2.83 -11.24 -16.39
N GLY A 343 4.01 -11.61 -16.90
CA GLY A 343 4.20 -12.10 -18.27
C GLY A 343 3.43 -13.40 -18.54
N PHE A 344 3.41 -14.31 -17.56
CA PHE A 344 2.62 -15.55 -17.67
C PHE A 344 1.14 -15.24 -17.93
N PHE A 345 0.51 -14.38 -17.13
CA PHE A 345 -0.91 -14.08 -17.31
C PHE A 345 -1.18 -13.19 -18.52
N ALA A 346 -0.21 -12.38 -18.95
CA ALA A 346 -0.32 -11.63 -20.20
C ALA A 346 -0.43 -12.54 -21.43
N VAL A 347 0.21 -13.72 -21.39
CA VAL A 347 0.18 -14.72 -22.47
C VAL A 347 -0.94 -15.74 -22.26
N PHE A 348 -1.08 -16.24 -21.03
CA PHE A 348 -2.03 -17.29 -20.66
C PHE A 348 -3.12 -16.72 -19.75
N HIS A 349 -4.27 -16.33 -20.34
CA HIS A 349 -5.40 -15.72 -19.63
C HIS A 349 -6.75 -16.33 -20.03
N GLY A 350 -6.74 -17.57 -20.59
CA GLY A 350 -7.94 -18.24 -21.06
C GLY A 350 -8.77 -18.94 -19.96
N ALA A 351 -8.19 -19.19 -18.79
CA ALA A 351 -8.84 -19.91 -17.71
C ALA A 351 -8.61 -19.22 -16.35
N LEU A 352 -9.64 -19.27 -15.48
CA LEU A 352 -9.60 -18.60 -14.17
C LEU A 352 -8.44 -19.09 -13.27
N TRP A 353 -8.08 -20.39 -13.32
CA TRP A 353 -6.98 -20.92 -12.53
C TRP A 353 -5.63 -20.26 -12.84
N GLN A 354 -5.45 -19.73 -14.05
CA GLN A 354 -4.24 -19.02 -14.46
C GLN A 354 -4.06 -17.71 -13.67
N ALA A 355 -5.18 -17.05 -13.33
CA ALA A 355 -5.14 -15.87 -12.44
C ALA A 355 -4.70 -16.25 -11.02
N PHE A 356 -5.12 -17.42 -10.49
CA PHE A 356 -4.65 -17.92 -9.20
C PHE A 356 -3.15 -18.25 -9.22
N VAL A 357 -2.67 -18.88 -10.29
CA VAL A 357 -1.22 -19.17 -10.45
C VAL A 357 -0.42 -17.87 -10.50
N MET A 358 -0.85 -16.91 -11.33
CA MET A 358 -0.20 -15.60 -11.41
C MET A 358 -0.09 -14.94 -10.05
N THR A 359 -1.21 -14.81 -9.32
CA THR A 359 -1.21 -14.15 -8.01
C THR A 359 -0.37 -14.90 -6.98
N GLY A 360 -0.29 -16.24 -7.08
CA GLY A 360 0.61 -17.05 -6.27
C GLY A 360 2.09 -16.76 -6.55
N VAL A 361 2.49 -16.72 -7.82
CA VAL A 361 3.86 -16.39 -8.25
C VAL A 361 4.23 -14.97 -7.80
N LEU A 362 3.31 -14.02 -7.97
CA LEU A 362 3.48 -12.66 -7.48
C LEU A 362 3.61 -12.60 -5.97
N GLY A 363 2.87 -13.43 -5.23
CA GLY A 363 2.99 -13.53 -3.78
C GLY A 363 4.40 -13.90 -3.35
N VAL A 364 5.05 -14.83 -4.04
CA VAL A 364 6.46 -15.18 -3.78
C VAL A 364 7.38 -14.00 -4.08
N GLY A 365 7.26 -13.40 -5.26
CA GLY A 365 8.15 -12.31 -5.70
C GLY A 365 7.99 -11.03 -4.86
N LEU A 366 6.77 -10.52 -4.74
CA LEU A 366 6.49 -9.31 -3.96
C LEU A 366 6.71 -9.54 -2.46
N GLY A 367 6.41 -10.74 -1.95
CA GLY A 367 6.62 -11.09 -0.55
C GLY A 367 8.08 -11.05 -0.17
N THR A 368 8.97 -11.64 -0.95
CA THR A 368 10.42 -11.57 -0.71
C THR A 368 10.94 -10.15 -0.82
N THR A 369 10.49 -9.39 -1.82
CA THR A 369 11.00 -8.04 -2.09
C THR A 369 10.53 -7.04 -1.04
N PHE A 370 9.21 -6.97 -0.76
CA PHE A 370 8.69 -6.04 0.25
C PHE A 370 9.09 -6.41 1.69
N ALA A 371 9.40 -7.69 1.94
CA ALA A 371 9.99 -8.10 3.22
C ALA A 371 11.43 -7.61 3.37
N ALA A 372 12.21 -7.60 2.28
CA ALA A 372 13.63 -7.27 2.28
C ALA A 372 13.90 -5.76 2.34
N ILE A 373 13.13 -4.93 1.64
CA ILE A 373 13.37 -3.49 1.50
C ILE A 373 13.48 -2.76 2.84
N PRO A 374 12.54 -2.88 3.80
CA PRO A 374 12.66 -2.21 5.10
C PRO A 374 13.88 -2.67 5.89
N GLY A 375 14.27 -3.94 5.74
CA GLY A 375 15.49 -4.48 6.37
C GLY A 375 16.77 -3.79 5.85
N VAL A 376 16.83 -3.48 4.55
CA VAL A 376 17.93 -2.73 3.94
C VAL A 376 17.99 -1.30 4.51
N ILE A 377 16.84 -0.63 4.61
CA ILE A 377 16.76 0.72 5.15
C ILE A 377 17.21 0.74 6.61
N VAL A 378 16.65 -0.14 7.44
CA VAL A 378 16.93 -0.21 8.88
C VAL A 378 18.40 -0.49 9.17
N GLN A 379 19.10 -1.28 8.34
CA GLN A 379 20.53 -1.53 8.48
C GLN A 379 21.41 -0.34 8.08
N ALA A 380 20.91 0.56 7.25
CA ALA A 380 21.65 1.70 6.72
C ALA A 380 21.53 2.97 7.57
N ILE A 381 20.64 2.98 8.58
CA ILE A 381 20.29 4.17 9.36
C ILE A 381 20.43 3.94 10.86
N PRO A 382 20.69 5.01 11.66
CA PRO A 382 20.69 4.92 13.12
C PRO A 382 19.33 4.49 13.69
N ALA A 383 19.35 3.80 14.85
CA ALA A 383 18.14 3.29 15.50
C ALA A 383 17.10 4.40 15.80
N ARG A 384 17.57 5.58 16.21
CA ARG A 384 16.73 6.76 16.54
C ARG A 384 15.97 7.36 15.37
N GLU A 385 16.27 6.98 14.11
CA GLU A 385 15.65 7.52 12.89
C GLU A 385 14.84 6.45 12.12
N THR A 386 14.62 5.30 12.74
CA THR A 386 13.96 4.15 12.08
C THR A 386 12.54 4.45 11.67
N GLY A 387 11.74 5.04 12.55
CA GLY A 387 10.35 5.35 12.28
C GLY A 387 10.21 6.41 11.19
N SER A 388 11.04 7.44 11.25
CA SER A 388 11.07 8.53 10.26
C SER A 388 11.43 8.02 8.86
N ALA A 389 12.49 7.21 8.72
CA ALA A 389 12.92 6.67 7.43
C ALA A 389 11.92 5.64 6.87
N LEU A 390 11.38 4.75 7.70
CA LEU A 390 10.34 3.83 7.28
C LEU A 390 9.01 4.55 6.98
N GLY A 391 8.74 5.68 7.64
CA GLY A 391 7.63 6.56 7.32
C GLY A 391 7.74 7.12 5.91
N PHE A 392 8.93 7.60 5.54
CA PHE A 392 9.20 8.08 4.18
C PHE A 392 9.11 6.95 3.13
N TYR A 393 9.70 5.79 3.41
CA TYR A 393 9.53 4.59 2.58
C TYR A 393 8.05 4.28 2.28
N GLN A 394 7.16 4.41 3.26
CA GLN A 394 5.72 4.21 3.06
C GLN A 394 5.12 5.26 2.13
N VAL A 395 5.51 6.53 2.25
CA VAL A 395 5.09 7.59 1.33
C VAL A 395 5.49 7.25 -0.10
N VAL A 396 6.75 6.88 -0.30
CA VAL A 396 7.29 6.49 -1.61
C VAL A 396 6.50 5.30 -2.19
N ARG A 397 6.23 4.29 -1.38
CA ARG A 397 5.45 3.11 -1.79
C ARG A 397 4.01 3.46 -2.16
N PHE A 398 3.32 4.30 -1.36
CA PHE A 398 1.95 4.73 -1.65
C PHE A 398 1.87 5.65 -2.88
N THR A 399 2.89 6.45 -3.11
CA THR A 399 3.04 7.21 -4.36
C THR A 399 3.14 6.26 -5.56
N GLY A 400 3.92 5.19 -5.43
CA GLY A 400 3.97 4.12 -6.43
C GLY A 400 2.61 3.48 -6.68
N PHE A 401 1.84 3.17 -5.64
CA PHE A 401 0.48 2.62 -5.77
C PHE A 401 -0.46 3.56 -6.52
N SER A 402 -0.44 4.85 -6.20
CA SER A 402 -1.26 5.85 -6.88
C SER A 402 -0.90 5.99 -8.36
N LEU A 403 0.40 6.05 -8.68
CA LEU A 403 0.88 6.08 -10.05
C LEU A 403 0.49 4.83 -10.83
N GLY A 404 0.63 3.64 -10.21
CA GLY A 404 0.26 2.37 -10.82
C GLY A 404 -1.24 2.28 -11.14
N SER A 405 -2.09 2.73 -10.20
CA SER A 405 -3.53 2.80 -10.42
C SER A 405 -3.89 3.73 -11.58
N ALA A 406 -3.30 4.93 -11.61
CA ALA A 406 -3.55 5.92 -12.65
C ALA A 406 -3.06 5.45 -14.02
N LEU A 407 -1.89 4.81 -14.09
CA LEU A 407 -1.36 4.25 -15.34
C LEU A 407 -2.24 3.11 -15.85
N ALA A 408 -2.68 2.19 -14.97
CA ALA A 408 -3.60 1.12 -15.36
C ALA A 408 -4.90 1.69 -15.92
N ALA A 409 -5.51 2.65 -15.23
CA ALA A 409 -6.74 3.31 -15.69
C ALA A 409 -6.55 4.02 -17.04
N THR A 410 -5.42 4.72 -17.23
CA THR A 410 -5.10 5.42 -18.48
C THR A 410 -4.92 4.46 -19.65
N VAL A 411 -4.19 3.35 -19.43
CA VAL A 411 -3.98 2.33 -20.48
C VAL A 411 -5.30 1.66 -20.86
N LEU A 412 -6.13 1.30 -19.88
CA LEU A 412 -7.43 0.68 -20.13
C LEU A 412 -8.40 1.65 -20.83
N ALA A 413 -8.41 2.93 -20.44
CA ALA A 413 -9.22 3.96 -21.07
C ALA A 413 -8.81 4.24 -22.54
N ALA A 414 -7.53 4.12 -22.86
CA ALA A 414 -7.02 4.26 -24.21
C ALA A 414 -7.34 3.06 -25.13
N HIS A 415 -7.74 1.91 -24.56
CA HIS A 415 -8.00 0.67 -25.29
C HIS A 415 -9.46 0.21 -25.13
N ILE A 416 -10.41 1.13 -25.26
CA ILE A 416 -11.85 0.81 -25.22
C ILE A 416 -12.29 0.32 -26.60
N GLY A 417 -12.94 -0.85 -26.64
CA GLY A 417 -13.52 -1.41 -27.85
C GLY A 417 -14.93 -0.85 -28.16
N ASP A 418 -15.51 -1.26 -29.29
CA ASP A 418 -16.85 -0.82 -29.75
C ASP A 418 -17.98 -1.11 -28.77
N ASN A 419 -17.79 -2.08 -27.88
CA ASN A 419 -18.73 -2.44 -26.81
C ASN A 419 -18.65 -1.50 -25.58
N GLY A 420 -17.77 -0.50 -25.58
CA GLY A 420 -17.56 0.42 -24.48
C GLY A 420 -16.85 -0.20 -23.28
N GLN A 421 -16.20 -1.36 -23.44
CA GLN A 421 -15.37 -2.04 -22.43
C GLN A 421 -13.91 -2.05 -22.88
N PRO A 422 -12.93 -2.10 -21.94
CA PRO A 422 -11.54 -2.28 -22.30
C PRO A 422 -11.34 -3.58 -23.07
N THR A 423 -10.46 -3.58 -24.05
CA THR A 423 -10.12 -4.76 -24.87
C THR A 423 -9.13 -5.67 -24.16
N VAL A 424 -9.02 -6.93 -24.61
CA VAL A 424 -7.97 -7.88 -24.15
C VAL A 424 -6.59 -7.26 -24.29
N GLY A 425 -6.32 -6.60 -25.43
CA GLY A 425 -5.06 -5.91 -25.69
C GLY A 425 -4.73 -4.85 -24.63
N GLY A 426 -5.73 -4.12 -24.12
CA GLY A 426 -5.54 -3.17 -23.03
C GLY A 426 -5.09 -3.86 -21.74
N TYR A 427 -5.73 -4.97 -21.36
CA TYR A 427 -5.36 -5.72 -20.15
C TYR A 427 -3.98 -6.38 -20.28
N THR A 428 -3.67 -7.00 -21.43
CA THR A 428 -2.35 -7.59 -21.66
C THR A 428 -1.24 -6.54 -21.68
N LEU A 429 -1.50 -5.33 -22.20
CA LEU A 429 -0.56 -4.23 -22.16
C LEU A 429 -0.30 -3.75 -20.71
N VAL A 430 -1.34 -3.64 -19.87
CA VAL A 430 -1.18 -3.35 -18.44
C VAL A 430 -0.25 -4.35 -17.76
N LEU A 431 -0.41 -5.64 -18.06
CA LEU A 431 0.43 -6.71 -17.50
C LEU A 431 1.87 -6.68 -18.01
N TRP A 432 2.08 -6.41 -19.31
CA TRP A 432 3.42 -6.25 -19.87
C TRP A 432 4.15 -5.03 -19.32
N ILE A 433 3.46 -3.90 -19.16
CA ILE A 433 4.05 -2.71 -18.53
C ILE A 433 4.39 -3.02 -17.07
N SER A 434 3.51 -3.73 -16.33
CA SER A 434 3.80 -4.17 -14.96
C SER A 434 5.03 -5.07 -14.89
N ALA A 435 5.16 -6.02 -15.84
CA ALA A 435 6.34 -6.87 -15.94
C ALA A 435 7.62 -6.06 -16.23
N GLY A 436 7.53 -5.03 -17.09
CA GLY A 436 8.60 -4.09 -17.37
C GLY A 436 9.06 -3.31 -16.14
N PHE A 437 8.11 -2.81 -15.34
CA PHE A 437 8.42 -2.16 -14.06
C PHE A 437 9.06 -3.13 -13.05
N CYS A 438 8.62 -4.38 -12.98
CA CYS A 438 9.26 -5.40 -12.16
C CYS A 438 10.70 -5.69 -12.63
N ALA A 439 10.94 -5.77 -13.94
CA ALA A 439 12.27 -5.95 -14.51
C ALA A 439 13.19 -4.74 -14.23
N LEU A 440 12.63 -3.52 -14.33
CA LEU A 440 13.34 -2.29 -13.95
C LEU A 440 13.71 -2.30 -12.46
N ALA A 441 12.79 -2.72 -11.58
CA ALA A 441 13.07 -2.86 -10.15
C ALA A 441 14.15 -3.92 -9.89
N ALA A 442 14.19 -5.02 -10.66
CA ALA A 442 15.26 -6.01 -10.57
C ALA A 442 16.62 -5.42 -10.95
N ALA A 443 16.67 -4.63 -12.01
CA ALA A 443 17.89 -3.93 -12.41
C ALA A 443 18.35 -2.93 -11.33
N LEU A 444 17.44 -2.11 -10.79
CA LEU A 444 17.74 -1.19 -9.68
C LEU A 444 18.25 -1.93 -8.45
N ALA A 445 17.64 -3.08 -8.10
CA ALA A 445 18.08 -3.92 -6.98
C ALA A 445 19.48 -4.50 -7.20
N TRP A 446 19.84 -4.81 -8.43
CA TRP A 446 21.19 -5.32 -8.76
C TRP A 446 22.29 -4.28 -8.56
N PHE A 447 21.97 -3.00 -8.82
CA PHE A 447 22.91 -1.89 -8.61
C PHE A 447 22.96 -1.39 -7.16
N LEU A 448 22.19 -1.98 -6.22
CA LEU A 448 22.34 -1.71 -4.81
C LEU A 448 23.79 -1.87 -4.35
N PRO A 449 24.37 -0.96 -3.53
CA PRO A 449 25.75 -1.10 -3.05
C PRO A 449 25.93 -2.40 -2.27
N ALA A 450 26.96 -3.20 -2.59
CA ALA A 450 27.20 -4.51 -1.97
C ALA A 450 27.60 -4.46 -0.49
N ARG A 451 27.91 -3.27 0.02
CA ARG A 451 28.52 -3.08 1.34
C ARG A 451 27.79 -1.98 2.12
N SER A 452 26.85 -2.36 2.96
CA SER A 452 26.37 -1.52 4.06
C SER A 452 26.76 -2.07 5.44
N THR A 453 27.85 -2.86 5.54
CA THR A 453 28.34 -3.38 6.82
C THR A 453 29.34 -2.45 7.52
N ARG A 454 29.48 -1.21 7.06
CA ARG A 454 30.30 -0.25 7.81
C ARG A 454 29.36 0.63 8.62
N LEU A 455 29.35 0.41 9.93
CA LEU A 455 28.85 1.38 10.92
C LEU A 455 29.34 2.79 10.58
N PRO A 456 28.52 3.84 10.75
CA PRO A 456 28.97 5.21 10.63
C PRO A 456 30.23 5.43 11.47
N PRO A 457 31.17 6.30 11.07
CA PRO A 457 32.42 6.52 11.81
C PRO A 457 32.23 6.80 13.30
N ALA A 458 31.16 7.51 13.67
CA ALA A 458 30.81 7.82 15.05
C ALA A 458 30.41 6.59 15.89
N GLU A 459 29.69 5.62 15.29
CA GLU A 459 29.33 4.38 15.99
C GLU A 459 30.53 3.39 16.09
N ARG A 460 31.48 3.47 15.16
CA ARG A 460 32.73 2.74 15.30
C ARG A 460 33.57 3.25 16.44
N LEU A 461 33.71 4.55 16.56
CA LEU A 461 34.44 5.19 17.66
C LEU A 461 33.79 4.86 19.01
N ALA A 462 32.46 4.92 19.10
CA ALA A 462 31.74 4.55 20.33
C ALA A 462 31.86 3.04 20.65
N ALA A 463 31.83 2.16 19.65
CA ALA A 463 32.04 0.73 19.85
C ALA A 463 33.51 0.39 20.20
N GLU A 464 34.46 1.15 19.71
CA GLU A 464 35.88 1.03 20.01
C GLU A 464 36.22 1.56 21.41
N GLU A 465 35.63 2.69 21.81
CA GLU A 465 35.66 3.21 23.18
C GLU A 465 35.08 2.23 24.19
N THR A 466 33.92 1.63 23.89
CA THR A 466 33.30 0.65 24.77
C THR A 466 34.18 -0.61 24.90
N ARG A 467 34.80 -1.06 23.83
CA ARG A 467 35.76 -2.18 23.89
C ARG A 467 37.03 -1.87 24.67
N LEU A 468 37.52 -0.64 24.54
CA LEU A 468 38.70 -0.20 25.30
C LEU A 468 38.40 -0.09 26.80
N VAL A 469 37.21 0.38 27.17
CA VAL A 469 36.76 0.42 28.56
C VAL A 469 36.60 -1.00 29.14
N GLU A 470 35.98 -1.93 28.38
CA GLU A 470 35.84 -3.31 28.81
C GLU A 470 37.22 -4.04 28.94
N GLN A 471 38.19 -3.69 28.10
CA GLN A 471 39.56 -4.25 28.23
C GLN A 471 40.33 -3.70 29.44
N THR A 472 40.18 -2.39 29.76
CA THR A 472 40.79 -1.81 30.95
C THR A 472 40.19 -2.32 32.25
N ASP A 473 38.86 -2.50 32.32
CA ASP A 473 38.18 -3.10 33.48
C ASP A 473 38.54 -4.60 33.67
N GLY A 474 38.82 -5.32 32.57
CA GLY A 474 39.26 -6.71 32.60
C GLY A 474 40.71 -6.92 33.10
N ASP A 475 41.57 -5.99 32.79
CA ASP A 475 42.99 -6.05 33.21
C ASP A 475 43.15 -5.64 34.69
N ASP A 476 42.31 -4.73 35.22
CA ASP A 476 42.31 -4.33 36.62
C ASP A 476 41.74 -5.41 37.58
N LEU A 477 41.00 -6.39 37.08
CA LEU A 477 40.46 -7.51 37.85
C LEU A 477 41.42 -8.74 37.86
N SER A 478 42.50 -8.70 37.08
CA SER A 478 43.51 -9.78 36.97
C SER A 478 44.86 -9.45 37.63
N ALA A 479 45.05 -8.26 38.19
CA ALA A 479 46.19 -7.82 38.97
C ALA A 479 45.86 -7.85 40.49
#